data_91b2cec98a3109cf3ff1ba9af4d3287f
#
_entry.id   91b2cec98a3109cf3ff1ba9af4d3287f
#
_cell.length_a   1.000
_cell.length_b   1.000
_cell.length_c   1.000
_cell.angle_alpha   90.00
_cell.angle_beta   90.00
_cell.angle_gamma   90.00
#
_symmetry.space_group_name_H-M   'P 1'
#
loop_
_entity.id
_entity.type
_entity.pdbx_description
1 polymer ?
#
loop_
_entity_poly.entity_id
_entity_poly.type
_entity_poly.pdbx_seq_one_letter_code
_entity_poly.pdbx_strand_id
1 'polypeptide(L)'
;MGTGVYVNLEKNRAILRERVGCDLVVRKIAERDTARKRPVPLPMDLVVPDWRDLMDDPSVEVVVELMGGVGEARKMILEAIRRGKMVVTANKALLAEHGAEIFGLATEKRVPVFYEAAVAGGIPIIKSVREAFVANH
;
A
#
# COMPACT_ATOMS: atom_id res chain seq x y z
N MET A 1 -12.38 1.82 0.19
CA MET A 1 -11.10 2.56 0.07
C MET A 1 -10.38 2.24 -1.25
N GLY A 2 -10.16 0.98 -1.61
CA GLY A 2 -9.42 0.61 -2.81
C GLY A 2 -9.87 1.26 -4.12
N THR A 3 -11.17 1.27 -4.41
CA THR A 3 -11.73 1.96 -5.59
C THR A 3 -11.37 3.45 -5.62
N GLY A 4 -11.40 4.11 -4.45
CA GLY A 4 -11.03 5.52 -4.36
C GLY A 4 -9.55 5.78 -4.66
N VAL A 5 -8.67 4.88 -4.24
CA VAL A 5 -7.23 4.95 -4.56
C VAL A 5 -7.01 4.79 -6.06
N TYR A 6 -7.65 3.78 -6.69
CA TYR A 6 -7.58 3.56 -8.12
C TYR A 6 -8.01 4.82 -8.91
N VAL A 7 -9.21 5.33 -8.61
CA VAL A 7 -9.74 6.54 -9.27
C VAL A 7 -8.82 7.74 -9.10
N ASN A 8 -8.24 7.90 -7.90
CA ASN A 8 -7.34 9.02 -7.62
C ASN A 8 -6.04 8.91 -8.42
N LEU A 9 -5.45 7.72 -8.51
CA LEU A 9 -4.26 7.47 -9.32
C LEU A 9 -4.50 7.76 -10.81
N GLU A 10 -5.61 7.27 -11.36
CA GLU A 10 -5.95 7.51 -12.76
C GLU A 10 -6.24 9.00 -13.05
N LYS A 11 -7.03 9.66 -12.20
CA LYS A 11 -7.36 11.08 -12.37
C LYS A 11 -6.14 12.00 -12.29
N ASN A 12 -5.19 11.69 -11.42
CA ASN A 12 -4.06 12.56 -11.13
C ASN A 12 -2.76 12.04 -11.75
N ARG A 13 -2.82 11.11 -12.70
CA ARG A 13 -1.66 10.43 -13.28
C ARG A 13 -0.57 11.40 -13.77
N ALA A 14 -0.95 12.45 -14.48
CA ALA A 14 0.00 13.44 -14.99
C ALA A 14 0.74 14.19 -13.86
N ILE A 15 -0.01 14.65 -12.85
CA ILE A 15 0.55 15.35 -11.69
C ILE A 15 1.44 14.41 -10.88
N LEU A 16 1.02 13.16 -10.70
CA LEU A 16 1.79 12.16 -9.96
C LEU A 16 3.09 11.84 -10.69
N ARG A 17 3.02 11.65 -12.01
CA ARG A 17 4.22 11.43 -12.84
C ARG A 17 5.23 12.56 -12.72
N GLU A 18 4.76 13.82 -12.76
CA GLU A 18 5.62 14.99 -12.60
C GLU A 18 6.30 15.02 -11.22
N ARG A 19 5.54 14.70 -10.15
CA ARG A 19 6.05 14.73 -8.77
C ARG A 19 6.98 13.57 -8.43
N VAL A 20 6.69 12.39 -8.95
CA VAL A 20 7.42 11.15 -8.61
C VAL A 20 8.54 10.87 -9.60
N GLY A 21 8.48 11.48 -10.80
CA GLY A 21 9.46 11.26 -11.87
C GLY A 21 9.24 9.98 -12.68
N CYS A 22 8.17 9.22 -12.39
CA CYS A 22 7.81 8.00 -13.13
C CYS A 22 6.30 7.81 -13.18
N ASP A 23 5.83 6.96 -14.11
CA ASP A 23 4.43 6.58 -14.20
C ASP A 23 4.07 5.57 -13.10
N LEU A 24 3.02 5.89 -12.33
CA LEU A 24 2.39 4.94 -11.41
C LEU A 24 1.27 4.21 -12.15
N VAL A 25 1.45 2.91 -12.38
CA VAL A 25 0.51 2.08 -13.12
C VAL A 25 -0.06 1.00 -12.21
N VAL A 26 -1.38 0.91 -12.11
CA VAL A 26 -2.03 -0.18 -11.40
C VAL A 26 -1.95 -1.45 -12.27
N ARG A 27 -1.22 -2.44 -11.80
CA ARG A 27 -1.00 -3.72 -12.52
C ARG A 27 -2.07 -4.75 -12.18
N LYS A 28 -2.43 -4.85 -10.90
CA LYS A 28 -3.41 -5.82 -10.40
C LYS A 28 -4.18 -5.26 -9.22
N ILE A 29 -5.39 -5.73 -9.05
CA ILE A 29 -6.28 -5.39 -7.94
C ILE A 29 -6.79 -6.70 -7.33
N ALA A 30 -6.35 -7.04 -6.12
CA ALA A 30 -6.85 -8.21 -5.42
C ALA A 30 -8.19 -7.89 -4.74
N GLU A 31 -9.23 -8.64 -5.10
CA GLU A 31 -10.56 -8.49 -4.52
C GLU A 31 -11.27 -9.85 -4.48
N ARG A 32 -11.54 -10.35 -3.28
CA ARG A 32 -12.23 -11.64 -3.09
C ARG A 32 -13.66 -11.65 -3.60
N ASP A 33 -14.38 -10.57 -3.39
CA ASP A 33 -15.77 -10.41 -3.87
C ASP A 33 -15.77 -9.66 -5.21
N THR A 34 -15.50 -10.39 -6.27
CA THR A 34 -15.47 -9.86 -7.64
C THR A 34 -16.86 -9.43 -8.13
N ALA A 35 -17.95 -9.96 -7.55
CA ALA A 35 -19.32 -9.61 -7.87
C ALA A 35 -19.82 -8.35 -7.17
N ARG A 36 -19.07 -7.83 -6.22
CA ARG A 36 -19.46 -6.64 -5.45
C ARG A 36 -19.68 -5.42 -6.35
N LYS A 37 -20.88 -4.87 -6.28
CA LYS A 37 -21.20 -3.59 -6.96
C LYS A 37 -20.37 -2.47 -6.36
N ARG A 38 -19.72 -1.70 -7.22
CA ARG A 38 -18.88 -0.55 -6.87
C ARG A 38 -19.42 0.73 -7.49
N PRO A 39 -19.22 1.89 -6.85
CA PRO A 39 -19.68 3.17 -7.41
C PRO A 39 -18.96 3.53 -8.73
N VAL A 40 -17.77 2.97 -8.94
CA VAL A 40 -17.00 3.13 -10.18
C VAL A 40 -16.56 1.75 -10.65
N PRO A 41 -16.76 1.40 -11.93
CA PRO A 41 -16.29 0.13 -12.48
C PRO A 41 -14.75 0.06 -12.43
N LEU A 42 -14.24 -1.10 -12.05
CA LEU A 42 -12.81 -1.42 -12.18
C LEU A 42 -12.57 -2.17 -13.48
N PRO A 43 -11.40 -2.01 -14.11
CA PRO A 43 -11.00 -2.85 -15.23
C PRO A 43 -10.91 -4.31 -14.77
N MET A 44 -11.80 -5.16 -15.29
CA MET A 44 -11.93 -6.55 -14.82
C MET A 44 -10.72 -7.41 -15.19
N ASP A 45 -9.99 -7.03 -16.20
CA ASP A 45 -8.71 -7.63 -16.60
C ASP A 45 -7.58 -7.43 -15.57
N LEU A 46 -7.71 -6.42 -14.71
CA LEU A 46 -6.77 -6.17 -13.60
C LEU A 46 -7.21 -6.85 -12.30
N VAL A 47 -8.46 -7.34 -12.20
CA VAL A 47 -9.00 -7.88 -10.96
C VAL A 47 -8.65 -9.36 -10.81
N VAL A 48 -8.03 -9.70 -9.69
CA VAL A 48 -7.69 -11.09 -9.31
C VAL A 48 -8.34 -11.44 -7.96
N PRO A 49 -8.76 -12.69 -7.76
CA PRO A 49 -9.44 -13.10 -6.53
C PRO A 49 -8.52 -13.24 -5.32
N ASP A 50 -7.24 -13.53 -5.56
CA ASP A 50 -6.25 -13.79 -4.51
C ASP A 50 -5.12 -12.75 -4.55
N TRP A 51 -4.78 -12.19 -3.39
CA TRP A 51 -3.65 -11.27 -3.26
C TRP A 51 -2.29 -11.93 -3.57
N ARG A 52 -2.20 -13.26 -3.54
CA ARG A 52 -0.99 -14.00 -3.89
C ARG A 52 -0.58 -13.80 -5.33
N ASP A 53 -1.56 -13.57 -6.21
CA ASP A 53 -1.31 -13.26 -7.62
C ASP A 53 -0.54 -11.94 -7.82
N LEU A 54 -0.62 -11.02 -6.83
CA LEU A 54 0.18 -9.79 -6.83
C LEU A 54 1.64 -10.09 -6.45
N MET A 55 1.83 -11.05 -5.55
CA MET A 55 3.16 -11.42 -5.07
C MET A 55 3.99 -12.10 -6.15
N ASP A 56 3.36 -12.94 -6.96
CA ASP A 56 4.01 -13.72 -8.01
C ASP A 56 4.34 -12.90 -9.27
N ASP A 57 3.76 -11.71 -9.40
CA ASP A 57 4.01 -10.82 -10.53
C ASP A 57 5.27 -9.95 -10.28
N PRO A 58 6.36 -10.14 -11.04
CA PRO A 58 7.59 -9.37 -10.86
C PRO A 58 7.44 -7.90 -11.27
N SER A 59 6.42 -7.55 -12.06
CA SER A 59 6.15 -6.16 -12.45
C SER A 59 5.44 -5.35 -11.36
N VAL A 60 4.98 -6.00 -10.29
CA VAL A 60 4.42 -5.34 -9.11
C VAL A 60 5.55 -4.96 -8.16
N GLU A 61 5.88 -3.69 -8.09
CA GLU A 61 6.93 -3.14 -7.22
C GLU A 61 6.38 -2.63 -5.88
N VAL A 62 5.14 -2.14 -5.87
CA VAL A 62 4.49 -1.54 -4.70
C VAL A 62 3.17 -2.25 -4.42
N VAL A 63 2.97 -2.67 -3.19
CA VAL A 63 1.71 -3.27 -2.72
C VAL A 63 1.00 -2.28 -1.81
N VAL A 64 -0.26 -1.96 -2.14
CA VAL A 64 -1.11 -1.06 -1.33
C VAL A 64 -2.13 -1.89 -0.57
N GLU A 65 -1.99 -1.98 0.74
CA GLU A 65 -2.87 -2.72 1.63
C GLU A 65 -4.03 -1.85 2.12
N LEU A 66 -5.25 -2.24 1.76
CA LEU A 66 -6.50 -1.56 2.11
C LEU A 66 -7.59 -2.57 2.53
N MET A 67 -7.20 -3.80 2.89
CA MET A 67 -8.14 -4.87 3.21
C MET A 67 -8.83 -4.67 4.56
N GLY A 68 -8.09 -4.13 5.53
CA GLY A 68 -8.52 -4.08 6.92
C GLY A 68 -8.40 -5.44 7.64
N GLY A 69 -8.66 -5.45 8.93
CA GLY A 69 -8.38 -6.60 9.78
C GLY A 69 -6.88 -6.84 9.96
N VAL A 70 -6.50 -7.83 10.76
CA VAL A 70 -5.09 -8.06 11.09
C VAL A 70 -4.52 -9.34 10.47
N GLY A 71 -5.32 -10.40 10.33
CA GLY A 71 -4.83 -11.72 9.96
C GLY A 71 -4.26 -11.82 8.53
N GLU A 72 -5.11 -11.67 7.53
CA GLU A 72 -4.69 -11.78 6.12
C GLU A 72 -3.84 -10.58 5.69
N ALA A 73 -4.15 -9.38 6.18
CA ALA A 73 -3.35 -8.19 5.90
C ALA A 73 -1.90 -8.36 6.39
N ARG A 74 -1.70 -8.92 7.60
CA ARG A 74 -0.37 -9.25 8.11
C ARG A 74 0.38 -10.20 7.20
N LYS A 75 -0.25 -11.32 6.80
CA LYS A 75 0.38 -12.31 5.91
C LYS A 75 0.81 -11.68 4.60
N MET A 76 -0.07 -10.88 3.99
CA MET A 76 0.21 -10.19 2.73
C MET A 76 1.37 -9.21 2.84
N ILE A 77 1.40 -8.36 3.88
CA ILE A 77 2.47 -7.38 4.07
C ILE A 77 3.82 -8.07 4.30
N LEU A 78 3.87 -9.08 5.17
CA LEU A 78 5.11 -9.81 5.42
C LEU A 78 5.63 -10.52 4.17
N GLU A 79 4.73 -11.09 3.36
CA GLU A 79 5.11 -11.73 2.10
C GLU A 79 5.60 -10.70 1.06
N ALA A 80 4.94 -9.55 0.95
CA ALA A 80 5.39 -8.46 0.09
C ALA A 80 6.83 -8.02 0.44
N ILE A 81 7.10 -7.81 1.74
CA ILE A 81 8.42 -7.41 2.22
C ILE A 81 9.47 -8.50 1.93
N ARG A 82 9.16 -9.80 2.17
CA ARG A 82 10.07 -10.91 1.86
C ARG A 82 10.46 -10.96 0.39
N ARG A 83 9.55 -10.56 -0.50
CA ARG A 83 9.77 -10.50 -1.96
C ARG A 83 10.35 -9.17 -2.44
N GLY A 84 10.74 -8.29 -1.53
CA GLY A 84 11.34 -7.00 -1.88
C GLY A 84 10.36 -5.97 -2.42
N LYS A 85 9.04 -6.19 -2.29
CA LYS A 85 8.02 -5.25 -2.76
C LYS A 85 7.76 -4.20 -1.69
N MET A 86 7.80 -2.93 -2.07
CA MET A 86 7.44 -1.81 -1.19
C MET A 86 5.99 -1.93 -0.73
N VAL A 87 5.69 -1.47 0.48
CA VAL A 87 4.35 -1.55 1.06
C VAL A 87 3.82 -0.17 1.42
N VAL A 88 2.57 0.08 1.07
CA VAL A 88 1.78 1.21 1.58
C VAL A 88 0.59 0.64 2.34
N THR A 89 0.40 1.01 3.60
CA THR A 89 -0.73 0.55 4.39
C THR A 89 -1.48 1.69 5.07
N ALA A 90 -2.81 1.58 5.14
CA ALA A 90 -3.69 2.44 5.92
C ALA A 90 -4.24 1.71 7.16
N ASN A 91 -3.72 0.53 7.50
CA ASN A 91 -4.26 -0.36 8.51
C ASN A 91 -3.69 -0.05 9.92
N LYS A 92 -4.36 0.85 10.60
CA LYS A 92 -3.99 1.27 11.95
C LYS A 92 -3.94 0.11 12.95
N ALA A 93 -4.94 -0.78 12.93
CA ALA A 93 -5.03 -1.90 13.85
C ALA A 93 -3.85 -2.87 13.64
N LEU A 94 -3.53 -3.19 12.40
CA LEU A 94 -2.41 -4.05 12.07
C LEU A 94 -1.07 -3.50 12.58
N LEU A 95 -0.83 -2.20 12.40
CA LEU A 95 0.41 -1.59 12.89
C LEU A 95 0.48 -1.48 14.41
N ALA A 96 -0.66 -1.30 15.08
CA ALA A 96 -0.73 -1.30 16.55
C ALA A 96 -0.38 -2.68 17.13
N GLU A 97 -0.84 -3.76 16.50
CA GLU A 97 -0.63 -5.12 17.00
C GLU A 97 0.68 -5.77 16.51
N HIS A 98 1.08 -5.50 15.27
CA HIS A 98 2.18 -6.20 14.59
C HIS A 98 3.25 -5.26 13.99
N GLY A 99 3.22 -3.97 14.35
CA GLY A 99 4.16 -2.99 13.79
C GLY A 99 5.63 -3.35 14.02
N ALA A 100 5.97 -3.82 15.22
CA ALA A 100 7.35 -4.20 15.53
C ALA A 100 7.88 -5.33 14.60
N GLU A 101 7.06 -6.35 14.33
CA GLU A 101 7.39 -7.44 13.41
C GLU A 101 7.54 -6.93 11.97
N ILE A 102 6.57 -6.13 11.51
CA ILE A 102 6.56 -5.59 10.15
C ILE A 102 7.78 -4.70 9.89
N PHE A 103 8.06 -3.76 10.79
CA PHE A 103 9.19 -2.84 10.65
C PHE A 103 10.53 -3.54 10.85
N GLY A 104 10.61 -4.53 11.73
CA GLY A 104 11.78 -5.37 11.91
C GLY A 104 12.17 -6.08 10.62
N LEU A 105 11.21 -6.78 10.00
CA LEU A 105 11.42 -7.46 8.72
C LEU A 105 11.73 -6.46 7.59
N ALA A 106 11.03 -5.33 7.54
CA ALA A 106 11.26 -4.28 6.54
C ALA A 106 12.70 -3.74 6.61
N THR A 107 13.21 -3.53 7.83
CA THR A 107 14.59 -3.09 8.06
C THR A 107 15.60 -4.15 7.63
N GLU A 108 15.37 -5.42 8.02
CA GLU A 108 16.23 -6.56 7.62
C GLU A 108 16.33 -6.67 6.10
N LYS A 109 15.19 -6.59 5.42
CA LYS A 109 15.10 -6.72 3.95
C LYS A 109 15.41 -5.42 3.21
N ARG A 110 15.58 -4.30 3.89
CA ARG A 110 15.76 -2.96 3.31
C ARG A 110 14.62 -2.56 2.37
N VAL A 111 13.39 -2.92 2.74
CA VAL A 111 12.17 -2.64 1.96
C VAL A 111 11.42 -1.49 2.62
N PRO A 112 11.07 -0.42 1.88
CA PRO A 112 10.28 0.67 2.42
C PRO A 112 8.85 0.26 2.78
N VAL A 113 8.37 0.70 3.94
CA VAL A 113 6.97 0.60 4.35
C VAL A 113 6.45 2.01 4.63
N PHE A 114 5.40 2.40 3.90
CA PHE A 114 4.74 3.70 4.02
C PHE A 114 3.41 3.53 4.75
N TYR A 115 3.21 4.26 5.84
CA TYR A 115 2.06 4.10 6.73
C TYR A 115 1.44 5.44 7.17
N GLU A 116 1.70 6.51 6.44
CA GLU A 116 1.16 7.84 6.73
C GLU A 116 -0.37 7.81 6.89
N ALA A 117 -1.07 7.10 6.00
CA ALA A 117 -2.52 6.97 6.04
C ALA A 117 -3.05 6.15 7.23
N ALA A 118 -2.20 5.40 7.93
CA ALA A 118 -2.54 4.65 9.13
C ALA A 118 -2.43 5.50 10.41
N VAL A 119 -1.82 6.68 10.34
CA VAL A 119 -1.54 7.56 11.48
C VAL A 119 -2.13 8.94 11.24
N ALA A 120 -2.91 9.46 12.19
CA ALA A 120 -3.50 10.79 12.16
C ALA A 120 -4.34 11.12 10.90
N GLY A 121 -4.85 10.12 10.21
CA GLY A 121 -5.72 10.30 9.02
C GLY A 121 -5.02 11.01 7.87
N GLY A 122 -5.54 12.17 7.46
CA GLY A 122 -4.96 12.96 6.36
C GLY A 122 -3.85 13.94 6.77
N ILE A 123 -3.43 13.94 8.03
CA ILE A 123 -2.36 14.83 8.52
C ILE A 123 -1.00 14.14 8.31
N PRO A 124 -0.04 14.74 7.58
CA PRO A 124 1.25 14.14 7.28
C PRO A 124 2.21 14.17 8.48
N ILE A 125 1.80 13.57 9.61
CA ILE A 125 2.51 13.65 10.87
C ILE A 125 3.85 12.89 10.84
N ILE A 126 3.89 11.72 10.21
CA ILE A 126 5.10 10.89 10.13
C ILE A 126 6.16 11.60 9.28
N LYS A 127 5.76 12.18 8.15
CA LYS A 127 6.65 12.99 7.31
C LYS A 127 7.19 14.18 8.08
N SER A 128 6.32 14.91 8.78
CA SER A 128 6.72 16.08 9.58
C SER A 128 7.71 15.70 10.68
N VAL A 129 7.49 14.59 11.39
CA VAL A 129 8.41 14.11 12.43
C VAL A 129 9.76 13.71 11.81
N ARG A 130 9.77 13.03 10.68
CA ARG A 130 11.01 12.58 10.03
C ARG A 130 11.84 13.72 9.45
N GLU A 131 11.20 14.73 8.89
CA GLU A 131 11.88 15.78 8.14
C GLU A 131 12.12 17.05 8.98
N ALA A 132 11.17 17.42 9.86
CA ALA A 132 11.25 18.66 10.63
C ALA A 132 12.03 18.55 11.94
N PHE A 133 12.09 17.37 12.57
CA PHE A 133 12.74 17.20 13.87
C PHE A 133 14.18 16.69 13.81
N VAL A 134 14.74 16.47 12.63
CA VAL A 134 16.15 16.09 12.46
C VAL A 134 17.11 17.21 12.87
N ALA A 135 16.65 18.45 12.97
CA ALA A 135 17.47 19.61 13.31
C ALA A 135 17.68 19.84 14.83
N ASN A 136 17.07 19.01 15.69
CA ASN A 136 17.12 19.18 17.16
C ASN A 136 17.90 18.07 17.86
N HIS A 137 19.06 17.71 17.35
CA HIS A 137 20.08 16.88 18.05
C HIS A 137 21.26 17.71 18.47
#